data_c6638cea8b57b49b4ee7507199a53bb9
#
_entry.id   c6638cea8b57b49b4ee7507199a53bb9
#
_cell.length_a   1.000
_cell.length_b   1.000
_cell.length_c   1.000
_cell.angle_alpha   90.00
_cell.angle_beta   90.00
_cell.angle_gamma   90.00
#
_symmetry.space_group_name_H-M   'P 1'
#
loop_
_entity.id
_entity.type
_entity.pdbx_description
1 polymer ?
#
loop_
_entity_poly.entity_id
_entity_poly.type
_entity_poly.pdbx_seq_one_letter_code
_entity_poly.pdbx_strand_id
1 'polypeptide(L)'
;MCIPLRKEFNYNVPIEKVWQALTDKDKMKKWYFPQLQKFEPIVGFKFQFDDNSTEYQKEWIVTKVAEGKTLSHSWAYRNYPGSSEVTFDLFADENKTRLRVTQTGLESFPNDPHFKRERFEWGWDNLLGQNLKYLLEDGNNS
;
A
#
# COMPACT_ATOMS: atom_id res chain seq x y z
N MET A 1 13.83 -7.51 -18.99
CA MET A 1 12.39 -7.50 -18.74
C MET A 1 12.15 -7.64 -17.24
N CYS A 2 11.31 -6.78 -16.70
CA CYS A 2 11.06 -6.79 -15.27
C CYS A 2 9.74 -7.49 -14.97
N ILE A 3 9.79 -8.41 -14.01
CA ILE A 3 8.59 -9.13 -13.58
C ILE A 3 7.93 -8.32 -12.46
N PRO A 4 6.62 -8.08 -12.52
CA PRO A 4 5.94 -7.37 -11.42
C PRO A 4 6.19 -8.06 -10.09
N LEU A 5 6.36 -7.25 -9.05
CA LEU A 5 6.41 -7.78 -7.70
C LEU A 5 5.00 -8.13 -7.28
N ARG A 6 4.79 -9.35 -6.79
CA ARG A 6 3.45 -9.82 -6.41
C ARG A 6 3.55 -10.69 -5.18
N LYS A 7 2.73 -10.35 -4.17
CA LYS A 7 2.65 -11.11 -2.93
C LYS A 7 1.21 -11.27 -2.50
N GLU A 8 0.92 -12.31 -1.72
CA GLU A 8 -0.43 -12.54 -1.20
C GLU A 8 -0.39 -12.72 0.30
N PHE A 9 -1.41 -12.23 0.96
CA PHE A 9 -1.57 -12.30 2.40
C PHE A 9 -2.99 -12.67 2.75
N ASN A 10 -3.17 -13.40 3.85
CA ASN A 10 -4.49 -13.85 4.29
C ASN A 10 -4.82 -13.23 5.64
N TYR A 11 -6.07 -12.78 5.79
CA TYR A 11 -6.55 -12.17 7.02
C TYR A 11 -7.84 -12.85 7.48
N ASN A 12 -7.95 -13.09 8.78
CA ASN A 12 -9.09 -13.75 9.40
C ASN A 12 -10.23 -12.79 9.71
N VAL A 13 -10.50 -11.87 8.78
CA VAL A 13 -11.58 -10.88 8.92
C VAL A 13 -12.31 -10.73 7.59
N PRO A 14 -13.57 -10.25 7.60
CA PRO A 14 -14.33 -10.05 6.36
C PRO A 14 -13.71 -8.98 5.47
N ILE A 15 -14.02 -9.07 4.18
CA ILE A 15 -13.45 -8.17 3.15
C ILE A 15 -13.75 -6.70 3.44
N GLU A 16 -14.90 -6.40 4.05
CA GLU A 16 -15.26 -5.02 4.39
C GLU A 16 -14.28 -4.40 5.36
N LYS A 17 -13.78 -5.17 6.31
CA LYS A 17 -12.81 -4.67 7.28
C LYS A 17 -11.46 -4.42 6.65
N VAL A 18 -11.05 -5.27 5.72
CA VAL A 18 -9.80 -5.06 5.00
C VAL A 18 -9.92 -3.81 4.12
N TRP A 19 -11.04 -3.65 3.42
CA TRP A 19 -11.26 -2.48 2.59
C TRP A 19 -11.21 -1.19 3.42
N GLN A 20 -11.85 -1.19 4.59
CA GLN A 20 -11.78 -0.03 5.47
C GLN A 20 -10.35 0.32 5.86
N ALA A 21 -9.54 -0.69 6.18
CA ALA A 21 -8.15 -0.45 6.56
C ALA A 21 -7.32 0.10 5.39
N LEU A 22 -7.67 -0.26 4.16
CA LEU A 22 -6.98 0.23 2.97
C LEU A 22 -7.39 1.65 2.58
N THR A 23 -8.55 2.11 3.03
CA THR A 23 -9.13 3.37 2.53
C THR A 23 -9.43 4.39 3.62
N ASP A 24 -9.27 4.05 4.88
CA ASP A 24 -9.46 4.99 5.98
C ASP A 24 -8.11 5.55 6.42
N LYS A 25 -7.98 6.88 6.35
CA LYS A 25 -6.72 7.55 6.65
C LYS A 25 -6.16 7.16 8.03
N ASP A 26 -7.00 7.14 9.06
CA ASP A 26 -6.53 6.86 10.41
C ASP A 26 -6.02 5.43 10.55
N LYS A 27 -6.66 4.49 9.86
CA LYS A 27 -6.17 3.11 9.84
C LYS A 27 -4.91 2.98 9.00
N MET A 28 -4.84 3.66 7.86
CA MET A 28 -3.65 3.66 7.01
C MET A 28 -2.43 4.20 7.75
N LYS A 29 -2.60 5.18 8.63
CA LYS A 29 -1.50 5.68 9.45
C LYS A 29 -0.95 4.59 10.38
N LYS A 30 -1.76 3.64 10.77
CA LYS A 30 -1.35 2.59 11.70
C LYS A 30 -0.61 1.46 11.02
N TRP A 31 -1.00 1.10 9.79
CA TRP A 31 -0.34 -0.04 9.13
C TRP A 31 0.57 0.38 7.98
N TYR A 32 0.26 1.49 7.33
CA TYR A 32 0.98 1.94 6.13
C TYR A 32 2.09 2.93 6.50
N PHE A 33 1.74 4.22 6.59
CA PHE A 33 2.73 5.25 6.93
C PHE A 33 2.15 6.25 7.93
N PRO A 34 2.78 6.43 9.09
CA PRO A 34 2.28 7.37 10.10
C PRO A 34 2.33 8.83 9.66
N GLN A 35 3.14 9.16 8.64
CA GLN A 35 3.24 10.52 8.11
C GLN A 35 2.06 10.91 7.24
N LEU A 36 1.16 9.99 6.90
CA LEU A 36 0.01 10.28 6.05
C LEU A 36 -0.91 11.28 6.73
N GLN A 37 -1.24 12.38 6.03
CA GLN A 37 -2.11 13.42 6.57
C GLN A 37 -3.48 13.44 5.93
N LYS A 38 -3.57 13.17 4.61
CA LYS A 38 -4.83 13.16 3.90
C LYS A 38 -4.87 12.03 2.89
N PHE A 39 -6.01 11.37 2.82
CA PHE A 39 -6.29 10.34 1.83
C PHE A 39 -7.78 10.23 1.60
N GLU A 40 -8.19 10.07 0.34
CA GLU A 40 -9.54 9.70 -0.04
C GLU A 40 -9.46 8.69 -1.18
N PRO A 41 -10.34 7.66 -1.19
CA PRO A 41 -10.31 6.64 -2.23
C PRO A 41 -11.03 7.12 -3.51
N ILE A 42 -10.48 8.14 -4.12
CA ILE A 42 -11.02 8.77 -5.33
C ILE A 42 -9.91 8.84 -6.35
N VAL A 43 -10.17 8.36 -7.56
CA VAL A 43 -9.18 8.41 -8.64
C VAL A 43 -8.72 9.85 -8.86
N GLY A 44 -7.42 10.04 -8.89
CA GLY A 44 -6.80 11.36 -9.04
C GLY A 44 -6.47 12.03 -7.72
N PHE A 45 -6.92 11.47 -6.60
CA PHE A 45 -6.60 12.06 -5.30
C PHE A 45 -5.11 11.93 -5.03
N LYS A 46 -4.46 13.04 -4.66
CA LYS A 46 -3.05 13.09 -4.33
C LYS A 46 -2.90 12.92 -2.82
N PHE A 47 -2.21 11.87 -2.39
CA PHE A 47 -1.90 11.64 -0.97
C PHE A 47 -1.13 12.84 -0.42
N GLN A 48 -1.36 13.17 0.84
CA GLN A 48 -0.59 14.20 1.51
C GLN A 48 0.15 13.60 2.69
N PHE A 49 1.46 13.80 2.71
CA PHE A 49 2.35 13.26 3.73
C PHE A 49 3.10 14.39 4.43
N ASP A 50 3.35 14.20 5.73
CA ASP A 50 4.24 15.06 6.49
C ASP A 50 5.64 14.43 6.49
N ASP A 51 6.29 14.50 5.33
CA ASP A 51 7.63 13.92 5.15
C ASP A 51 8.62 14.91 4.55
N ASN A 52 8.39 16.22 4.75
CA ASN A 52 9.22 17.27 4.16
C ASN A 52 10.66 17.26 4.66
N SER A 53 10.90 16.65 5.81
CA SER A 53 12.26 16.58 6.37
C SER A 53 13.04 15.37 5.89
N THR A 54 12.42 14.52 5.06
CA THR A 54 13.09 13.30 4.57
C THR A 54 13.61 13.51 3.15
N GLU A 55 14.62 12.71 2.81
CA GLU A 55 15.18 12.70 1.45
C GLU A 55 14.20 12.05 0.47
N TYR A 56 13.34 11.12 0.95
CA TYR A 56 12.46 10.34 0.10
C TYR A 56 11.01 10.80 0.29
N GLN A 57 10.71 11.99 -0.23
CA GLN A 57 9.36 12.56 -0.15
C GLN A 57 8.43 11.87 -1.14
N LYS A 58 7.33 11.35 -0.65
CA LYS A 58 6.40 10.56 -1.44
C LYS A 58 5.47 11.44 -2.29
N GLU A 59 5.29 11.05 -3.55
CA GLU A 59 4.29 11.65 -4.45
C GLU A 59 3.41 10.53 -4.96
N TRP A 60 2.31 10.28 -4.29
CA TRP A 60 1.40 9.18 -4.60
C TRP A 60 0.04 9.71 -5.00
N ILE A 61 -0.53 9.10 -6.05
CA ILE A 61 -1.85 9.49 -6.57
C ILE A 61 -2.69 8.22 -6.75
N VAL A 62 -3.95 8.28 -6.34
CA VAL A 62 -4.88 7.17 -6.54
C VAL A 62 -5.14 7.02 -8.03
N THR A 63 -4.93 5.82 -8.57
CA THR A 63 -5.07 5.55 -10.00
C THR A 63 -6.27 4.67 -10.33
N LYS A 64 -6.77 3.88 -9.38
CA LYS A 64 -7.92 3.01 -9.62
C LYS A 64 -8.65 2.73 -8.32
N VAL A 65 -9.98 2.75 -8.38
CA VAL A 65 -10.82 2.35 -7.25
C VAL A 65 -11.97 1.50 -7.78
N ALA A 66 -12.06 0.26 -7.27
CA ALA A 66 -13.24 -0.58 -7.43
C ALA A 66 -13.68 -0.92 -6.01
N GLU A 67 -14.72 -0.27 -5.53
CA GLU A 67 -15.07 -0.27 -4.12
C GLU A 67 -15.20 -1.69 -3.56
N GLY A 68 -14.51 -1.94 -2.47
CA GLY A 68 -14.52 -3.23 -1.81
C GLY A 68 -13.67 -4.29 -2.48
N LYS A 69 -13.01 -4.00 -3.60
CA LYS A 69 -12.28 -5.00 -4.37
C LYS A 69 -10.87 -4.60 -4.75
N THR A 70 -10.66 -3.39 -5.26
CA THR A 70 -9.37 -2.99 -5.82
C THR A 70 -9.08 -1.54 -5.50
N LEU A 71 -7.85 -1.29 -5.05
CA LEU A 71 -7.32 0.05 -4.88
C LEU A 71 -5.93 0.09 -5.50
N SER A 72 -5.70 1.04 -6.40
CA SER A 72 -4.36 1.26 -6.96
C SER A 72 -3.92 2.69 -6.73
N HIS A 73 -2.61 2.86 -6.54
CA HIS A 73 -2.02 4.19 -6.46
C HIS A 73 -0.61 4.15 -7.03
N SER A 74 -0.14 5.31 -7.52
CA SER A 74 1.24 5.43 -7.94
C SER A 74 2.15 5.47 -6.72
N TRP A 75 3.40 5.09 -6.91
CA TRP A 75 4.43 5.14 -5.86
C TRP A 75 5.65 5.79 -6.49
N ALA A 76 5.87 7.05 -6.15
CA ALA A 76 6.96 7.86 -6.69
C ALA A 76 7.51 8.76 -5.60
N TYR A 77 8.67 9.35 -5.89
CA TYR A 77 9.34 10.27 -4.95
C TYR A 77 9.65 11.57 -5.67
N ARG A 78 9.45 12.68 -4.94
CA ARG A 78 9.56 14.02 -5.53
C ARG A 78 10.90 14.30 -6.17
N ASN A 79 11.99 13.84 -5.53
CA ASN A 79 13.34 14.18 -5.95
C ASN A 79 14.05 13.08 -6.72
N TYR A 80 13.33 12.05 -7.14
CA TYR A 80 13.91 10.92 -7.84
C TYR A 80 13.10 10.59 -9.08
N PRO A 81 13.77 10.21 -10.19
CA PRO A 81 13.06 9.77 -11.37
C PRO A 81 12.41 8.41 -11.13
N GLY A 82 11.46 8.08 -11.99
CA GLY A 82 10.79 6.80 -11.94
C GLY A 82 9.48 6.85 -11.19
N SER A 83 8.64 5.87 -11.49
CA SER A 83 7.35 5.72 -10.84
C SER A 83 6.91 4.27 -10.93
N SER A 84 6.35 3.75 -9.85
CA SER A 84 5.72 2.44 -9.86
C SER A 84 4.24 2.59 -9.61
N GLU A 85 3.50 1.50 -9.82
CA GLU A 85 2.09 1.46 -9.47
C GLU A 85 1.85 0.28 -8.54
N VAL A 86 1.14 0.53 -7.45
CA VAL A 86 0.77 -0.48 -6.47
C VAL A 86 -0.72 -0.75 -6.62
N THR A 87 -1.08 -2.02 -6.69
CA THR A 87 -2.47 -2.46 -6.76
C THR A 87 -2.74 -3.44 -5.63
N PHE A 88 -3.78 -3.15 -4.86
CA PHE A 88 -4.29 -4.09 -3.85
C PHE A 88 -5.57 -4.70 -4.39
N ASP A 89 -5.59 -6.02 -4.58
CA ASP A 89 -6.78 -6.77 -4.98
C ASP A 89 -7.25 -7.62 -3.80
N LEU A 90 -8.53 -7.55 -3.50
CA LEU A 90 -9.13 -8.30 -2.39
C LEU A 90 -10.03 -9.41 -2.91
N PHE A 91 -9.92 -10.56 -2.27
CA PHE A 91 -10.72 -11.74 -2.61
C PHE A 91 -11.38 -12.27 -1.34
N ALA A 92 -12.71 -12.26 -1.31
CA ALA A 92 -13.44 -12.79 -0.18
C ALA A 92 -13.43 -14.31 -0.20
N ASP A 93 -13.26 -14.91 0.98
CA ASP A 93 -13.31 -16.36 1.17
C ASP A 93 -14.11 -16.59 2.46
N GLU A 94 -15.43 -16.61 2.33
CA GLU A 94 -16.36 -16.66 3.46
C GLU A 94 -16.11 -15.43 4.35
N ASN A 95 -15.71 -15.64 5.62
CA ASN A 95 -15.45 -14.54 6.54
C ASN A 95 -13.97 -14.17 6.61
N LYS A 96 -13.20 -14.63 5.62
CA LYS A 96 -11.77 -14.34 5.53
C LYS A 96 -11.48 -13.58 4.24
N THR A 97 -10.29 -12.99 4.16
CA THR A 97 -9.92 -12.20 3.00
C THR A 97 -8.50 -12.54 2.57
N ARG A 98 -8.32 -12.71 1.27
CA ARG A 98 -7.00 -12.79 0.66
C ARG A 98 -6.71 -11.47 -0.03
N LEU A 99 -5.54 -10.90 0.24
CA LEU A 99 -5.10 -9.67 -0.40
C LEU A 99 -3.90 -9.99 -1.29
N ARG A 100 -3.97 -9.54 -2.54
CA ARG A 100 -2.82 -9.60 -3.45
C ARG A 100 -2.32 -8.19 -3.67
N VAL A 101 -1.03 -7.96 -3.41
CA VAL A 101 -0.37 -6.71 -3.79
C VAL A 101 0.44 -6.97 -5.05
N THR A 102 0.30 -6.08 -6.02
CA THR A 102 1.09 -6.11 -7.26
C THR A 102 1.75 -4.76 -7.42
N GLN A 103 3.06 -4.75 -7.61
CA GLN A 103 3.80 -3.50 -7.83
C GLN A 103 4.56 -3.62 -9.14
N THR A 104 4.30 -2.70 -10.06
CA THR A 104 4.93 -2.66 -11.38
C THR A 104 5.78 -1.40 -11.50
N GLY A 105 6.70 -1.39 -12.46
CA GLY A 105 7.49 -0.19 -12.75
C GLY A 105 8.70 0.03 -11.86
N LEU A 106 9.08 -0.97 -11.05
CA LEU A 106 10.25 -0.82 -10.17
C LEU A 106 11.53 -0.56 -10.93
N GLU A 107 11.62 -1.05 -12.16
CA GLU A 107 12.81 -0.85 -13.02
C GLU A 107 12.99 0.61 -13.41
N SER A 108 11.97 1.46 -13.25
CA SER A 108 12.08 2.88 -13.59
C SER A 108 12.84 3.70 -12.54
N PHE A 109 13.04 3.14 -11.36
CA PHE A 109 13.77 3.85 -10.30
C PHE A 109 15.28 3.80 -10.51
N PRO A 110 16.02 4.76 -9.91
CA PRO A 110 17.50 4.76 -10.01
C PRO A 110 18.11 3.49 -9.38
N ASN A 111 19.33 3.18 -9.80
CA ASN A 111 20.09 2.08 -9.21
C ASN A 111 20.66 2.50 -7.86
N ASP A 112 19.85 2.44 -6.83
CA ASP A 112 20.14 2.91 -5.48
C ASP A 112 19.64 1.85 -4.50
N PRO A 113 20.35 1.55 -3.41
CA PRO A 113 19.87 0.53 -2.44
C PRO A 113 18.47 0.77 -1.93
N HIS A 114 18.04 2.04 -1.83
CA HIS A 114 16.68 2.36 -1.38
C HIS A 114 15.61 1.83 -2.31
N PHE A 115 15.92 1.67 -3.61
CA PHE A 115 14.94 1.27 -4.62
C PHE A 115 15.10 -0.17 -5.09
N LYS A 116 15.86 -0.99 -4.36
CA LYS A 116 16.02 -2.39 -4.74
C LYS A 116 14.73 -3.17 -4.50
N ARG A 117 14.49 -4.15 -5.39
CA ARG A 117 13.29 -4.99 -5.32
C ARG A 117 13.16 -5.68 -3.96
N GLU A 118 14.27 -6.20 -3.42
CA GLU A 118 14.25 -6.89 -2.13
C GLU A 118 13.76 -6.00 -1.00
N ARG A 119 14.06 -4.71 -1.07
CA ARG A 119 13.60 -3.75 -0.08
C ARG A 119 12.08 -3.58 -0.13
N PHE A 120 11.51 -3.55 -1.34
CA PHE A 120 10.04 -3.48 -1.50
C PHE A 120 9.39 -4.79 -1.04
N GLU A 121 9.99 -5.93 -1.36
CA GLU A 121 9.47 -7.22 -0.90
C GLU A 121 9.44 -7.29 0.62
N TRP A 122 10.53 -6.91 1.25
CA TRP A 122 10.61 -6.87 2.72
C TRP A 122 9.59 -5.88 3.29
N GLY A 123 9.42 -4.73 2.63
CA GLY A 123 8.45 -3.72 3.05
C GLY A 123 7.03 -4.27 3.06
N TRP A 124 6.63 -4.98 2.00
CA TRP A 124 5.29 -5.56 1.96
C TRP A 124 5.10 -6.63 3.03
N ASP A 125 6.11 -7.44 3.29
CA ASP A 125 6.03 -8.44 4.36
C ASP A 125 5.78 -7.78 5.71
N ASN A 126 6.38 -6.63 5.95
CA ASN A 126 6.18 -5.89 7.21
C ASN A 126 4.85 -5.13 7.22
N LEU A 127 4.54 -4.42 6.14
CA LEU A 127 3.34 -3.60 6.10
C LEU A 127 2.07 -4.44 6.07
N LEU A 128 2.02 -5.43 5.19
CA LEU A 128 0.82 -6.25 5.00
C LEU A 128 0.85 -7.52 5.85
N GLY A 129 2.02 -8.13 6.00
CA GLY A 129 2.15 -9.39 6.73
C GLY A 129 2.19 -9.22 8.24
N GLN A 130 2.59 -8.05 8.74
CA GLN A 130 2.69 -7.78 10.17
C GLN A 130 1.79 -6.64 10.60
N ASN A 131 1.99 -5.44 10.07
CA ASN A 131 1.26 -4.26 10.56
C ASN A 131 -0.24 -4.35 10.29
N LEU A 132 -0.62 -4.62 9.06
CA LEU A 132 -2.04 -4.70 8.71
C LEU A 132 -2.68 -5.91 9.38
N LYS A 133 -2.00 -7.04 9.38
CA LYS A 133 -2.51 -8.25 10.01
C LYS A 133 -2.75 -8.03 11.50
N TYR A 134 -1.82 -7.40 12.19
CA TYR A 134 -1.99 -7.08 13.60
C TYR A 134 -3.18 -6.15 13.82
N LEU A 135 -3.29 -5.10 13.02
CA LEU A 135 -4.40 -4.15 13.12
C LEU A 135 -5.76 -4.84 12.96
N LEU A 136 -5.85 -5.74 11.99
CA LEU A 136 -7.13 -6.40 11.67
C LEU A 136 -7.48 -7.51 12.65
N GLU A 137 -6.49 -8.28 13.12
CA GLU A 137 -6.76 -9.49 13.89
C GLU A 137 -6.52 -9.33 15.38
N ASP A 138 -5.55 -8.51 15.78
CA ASP A 138 -5.15 -8.38 17.18
C ASP A 138 -5.37 -6.97 17.73
N GLY A 139 -4.92 -5.95 17.01
CA GLY A 139 -5.01 -4.56 17.45
C GLY A 139 -6.39 -3.98 17.34
N ASN A 140 -7.32 -4.72 16.77
CA ASN A 140 -8.66 -4.26 16.47
C ASN A 140 -9.58 -4.27 17.70
N ASN A 141 -9.07 -4.70 18.83
CA ASN A 141 -9.88 -4.75 20.06
C ASN A 141 -9.95 -3.41 20.75
N SER A 142 -9.27 -2.45 20.21
CA SER A 142 -9.30 -1.10 20.75
C SER A 142 -10.40 -0.29 20.08
#